data_bb3c279b0ec0e66a48b72dd63213a6a2
#
_entry.id   bb3c279b0ec0e66a48b72dd63213a6a2
#
_cell.length_a   1.000
_cell.length_b   1.000
_cell.length_c   1.000
_cell.angle_alpha   90.00
_cell.angle_beta   90.00
_cell.angle_gamma   90.00
#
_symmetry.space_group_name_H-M   'P 1'
#
loop_
_entity.id
_entity.type
_entity.pdbx_description
1 polymer ?
#
loop_
_entity_poly.entity_id
_entity_poly.type
_entity_poly.pdbx_seq_one_letter_code
_entity_poly.pdbx_strand_id
1 'polypeptide(L)'
;MNLPNQKILLTGFEPFGEFKINSSWEALQLIAKENNPQIHCECLPVDYHTARGRLLDLLESYQPTTCLCTGLAAGEQFRLERLARKPDQFEDLEGPARLTGQWQWDKVMKAFQLKELPAYFSDDAGQYVCESTYWTLLNFSYRSGSPI
;
A
#
# COMPACT_ATOMS: atom_id res chain seq x y z
N MET A 1 7.98 -12.39 -16.21
CA MET A 1 6.90 -12.95 -17.05
C MET A 1 5.70 -12.02 -16.96
N ASN A 2 5.33 -11.37 -18.04
CA ASN A 2 4.13 -10.54 -18.08
C ASN A 2 2.92 -11.44 -18.25
N LEU A 3 2.11 -11.59 -17.20
CA LEU A 3 0.83 -12.26 -17.33
C LEU A 3 -0.12 -11.34 -18.11
N PRO A 4 -0.82 -11.85 -19.13
CA PRO A 4 -1.80 -11.04 -19.83
C PRO A 4 -2.89 -10.57 -18.86
N ASN A 5 -3.25 -9.30 -18.94
CA ASN A 5 -4.25 -8.62 -18.09
C ASN A 5 -3.84 -8.32 -16.65
N GLN A 6 -2.55 -8.38 -16.29
CA GLN A 6 -2.11 -7.92 -14.97
C GLN A 6 -2.14 -6.39 -14.91
N LYS A 7 -2.81 -5.85 -13.90
CA LYS A 7 -2.86 -4.42 -13.59
C LYS A 7 -2.35 -4.22 -12.17
N ILE A 8 -1.30 -3.46 -12.02
CA ILE A 8 -0.63 -3.24 -10.73
C ILE A 8 -0.82 -1.78 -10.33
N LEU A 9 -1.39 -1.56 -9.15
CA LEU A 9 -1.48 -0.25 -8.53
C LEU A 9 -0.44 -0.14 -7.41
N LEU A 10 0.41 0.86 -7.51
CA LEU A 10 1.39 1.20 -6.48
C LEU A 10 1.04 2.57 -5.90
N THR A 11 0.87 2.66 -4.58
CA THR A 11 0.60 3.94 -3.92
C THR A 11 1.75 4.36 -3.01
N GLY A 12 2.07 5.63 -3.03
CA GLY A 12 2.99 6.29 -2.12
C GLY A 12 2.34 7.56 -1.59
N PHE A 13 3.07 8.32 -0.79
CA PHE A 13 2.56 9.54 -0.18
C PHE A 13 3.41 10.76 -0.53
N GLU A 14 2.75 11.91 -0.56
CA GLU A 14 3.41 13.21 -0.65
C GLU A 14 4.28 13.49 0.59
N PRO A 15 5.25 14.41 0.50
CA PRO A 15 5.98 14.91 1.67
C PRO A 15 5.03 15.46 2.74
N PHE A 16 5.35 15.25 4.00
CA PHE A 16 4.54 15.71 5.12
C PHE A 16 5.41 16.21 6.30
N GLY A 17 4.85 17.05 7.16
CA GLY A 17 5.54 17.62 8.31
C GLY A 17 6.79 18.39 7.89
N GLU A 18 7.91 18.10 8.53
CA GLU A 18 9.21 18.71 8.25
C GLU A 18 9.98 18.02 7.10
N PHE A 19 9.47 16.89 6.61
CA PHE A 19 10.12 16.15 5.54
C PHE A 19 9.86 16.86 4.20
N LYS A 20 10.96 17.19 3.48
CA LYS A 20 10.89 17.78 2.14
C LYS A 20 10.62 16.77 1.04
N ILE A 21 10.92 15.51 1.30
CA ILE A 21 10.71 14.39 0.40
C ILE A 21 10.06 13.23 1.15
N ASN A 22 9.34 12.40 0.42
CA ASN A 22 8.82 11.13 0.94
C ASN A 22 9.37 10.00 0.09
N SER A 23 10.18 9.13 0.69
CA SER A 23 10.87 8.04 -0.01
C SER A 23 9.93 7.09 -0.74
N SER A 24 8.71 6.91 -0.24
CA SER A 24 7.72 6.07 -0.91
C SER A 24 7.36 6.63 -2.29
N TRP A 25 7.11 7.93 -2.40
CA TRP A 25 6.79 8.55 -3.69
C TRP A 25 8.01 8.66 -4.60
N GLU A 26 9.19 9.01 -4.06
CA GLU A 26 10.44 9.05 -4.83
C GLU A 26 10.73 7.71 -5.53
N ALA A 27 10.54 6.60 -4.81
CA ALA A 27 10.73 5.26 -5.38
C ALA A 27 9.72 4.98 -6.51
N LEU A 28 8.45 5.35 -6.31
CA LEU A 28 7.41 5.12 -7.32
C LEU A 28 7.59 5.99 -8.56
N GLN A 29 8.12 7.19 -8.42
CA GLN A 29 8.47 8.03 -9.58
C GLN A 29 9.55 7.39 -10.45
N LEU A 30 10.51 6.69 -9.86
CA LEU A 30 11.51 5.94 -10.62
C LEU A 30 10.88 4.80 -11.41
N ILE A 31 9.95 4.05 -10.79
CA ILE A 31 9.21 2.98 -11.46
C ILE A 31 8.34 3.54 -12.59
N ALA A 32 7.67 4.68 -12.36
CA ALA A 32 6.82 5.31 -13.37
C ALA A 32 7.58 5.74 -14.63
N LYS A 33 8.87 6.09 -14.50
CA LYS A 33 9.74 6.43 -15.64
C LYS A 33 9.99 5.26 -16.60
N GLU A 34 9.80 4.02 -16.15
CA GLU A 34 9.95 2.84 -17.00
C GLU A 34 8.80 2.67 -17.99
N ASN A 35 7.74 3.47 -17.86
CA ASN A 35 6.56 3.48 -18.75
C ASN A 35 5.95 2.10 -18.97
N ASN A 36 5.91 1.26 -17.95
CA ASN A 36 5.24 -0.02 -18.02
C ASN A 36 3.71 0.17 -18.00
N PRO A 37 2.97 -0.19 -19.08
CA PRO A 37 1.52 0.05 -19.16
C PRO A 37 0.70 -0.75 -18.15
N GLN A 38 1.28 -1.76 -17.53
CA GLN A 38 0.64 -2.59 -16.50
C GLN A 38 0.73 -1.98 -15.10
N ILE A 39 1.54 -0.95 -14.90
CA ILE A 39 1.80 -0.35 -13.60
C ILE A 39 1.25 1.07 -13.56
N HIS A 40 0.38 1.33 -12.60
CA HIS A 40 -0.07 2.67 -12.25
C HIS A 40 0.53 3.06 -10.90
N CYS A 41 1.24 4.19 -10.86
CA CYS A 41 1.79 4.77 -9.63
C CYS A 41 0.96 5.99 -9.23
N GLU A 42 0.53 6.02 -7.99
CA GLU A 42 -0.27 7.13 -7.44
C GLU A 42 0.35 7.72 -6.20
N CYS A 43 0.41 9.05 -6.14
CA CYS A 43 0.79 9.81 -4.97
C CYS A 43 -0.46 10.20 -4.17
N LEU A 44 -0.58 9.67 -2.97
CA LEU A 44 -1.72 9.97 -2.11
C LEU A 44 -1.40 11.15 -1.18
N PRO A 45 -2.40 12.01 -0.89
CA PRO A 45 -2.23 13.05 0.12
C PRO A 45 -2.17 12.45 1.52
N VAL A 46 -1.49 13.14 2.44
CA VAL A 46 -1.39 12.72 3.85
C VAL A 46 -2.61 13.24 4.62
N ASP A 47 -3.76 12.75 4.25
CA ASP A 47 -5.07 13.03 4.85
C ASP A 47 -5.93 11.77 4.80
N TYR A 48 -6.53 11.38 5.93
CA TYR A 48 -7.28 10.12 6.06
C TYR A 48 -8.41 9.98 5.05
N HIS A 49 -9.25 10.98 4.93
CA HIS A 49 -10.45 10.91 4.10
C HIS A 49 -10.13 11.09 2.62
N THR A 50 -9.23 12.01 2.29
CA THR A 50 -8.84 12.27 0.91
C THR A 50 -8.03 11.09 0.33
N ALA A 51 -7.08 10.54 1.08
CA ALA A 51 -6.33 9.36 0.65
C ALA A 51 -7.26 8.16 0.43
N ARG A 52 -8.21 7.94 1.37
CA ARG A 52 -9.21 6.88 1.23
C ARG A 52 -10.06 7.05 -0.03
N GLY A 53 -10.62 8.23 -0.24
CA GLY A 53 -11.45 8.52 -1.41
C GLY A 53 -10.70 8.30 -2.71
N ARG A 54 -9.47 8.81 -2.81
CA ARG A 54 -8.62 8.64 -3.99
C ARG A 54 -8.29 7.17 -4.26
N LEU A 55 -7.95 6.41 -3.21
CA LEU A 55 -7.68 4.98 -3.36
C LEU A 55 -8.92 4.23 -3.86
N LEU A 56 -10.10 4.48 -3.28
CA LEU A 56 -11.34 3.82 -3.71
C LEU A 56 -11.68 4.13 -5.17
N ASP A 57 -11.54 5.38 -5.60
CA ASP A 57 -11.74 5.78 -7.00
C ASP A 57 -10.82 5.00 -7.95
N LEU A 58 -9.57 4.78 -7.56
CA LEU A 58 -8.62 4.01 -8.35
C LEU A 58 -8.96 2.51 -8.36
N LEU A 59 -9.36 1.95 -7.22
CA LEU A 59 -9.75 0.54 -7.15
C LEU A 59 -10.97 0.26 -8.05
N GLU A 60 -11.91 1.18 -8.12
CA GLU A 60 -13.11 1.07 -8.94
C GLU A 60 -12.84 1.33 -10.43
N SER A 61 -12.07 2.38 -10.76
CA SER A 61 -11.85 2.79 -12.15
C SER A 61 -10.75 2.01 -12.85
N TYR A 62 -9.61 1.81 -12.18
CA TYR A 62 -8.46 1.08 -12.73
C TYR A 62 -8.61 -0.43 -12.60
N GLN A 63 -9.31 -0.91 -11.55
CA GLN A 63 -9.54 -2.33 -11.26
C GLN A 63 -8.23 -3.14 -11.23
N PRO A 64 -7.29 -2.82 -10.33
CA PRO A 64 -6.03 -3.53 -10.26
C PRO A 64 -6.21 -4.99 -9.85
N THR A 65 -5.37 -5.86 -10.38
CA THR A 65 -5.25 -7.27 -9.97
C THR A 65 -4.29 -7.44 -8.80
N THR A 66 -3.44 -6.44 -8.58
CA THR A 66 -2.48 -6.39 -7.46
C THR A 66 -2.32 -4.95 -7.03
N CYS A 67 -2.34 -4.72 -5.72
CA CYS A 67 -2.10 -3.40 -5.15
C CYS A 67 -1.03 -3.47 -4.04
N LEU A 68 -0.06 -2.57 -4.10
CA LEU A 68 0.95 -2.38 -3.07
C LEU A 68 0.86 -0.95 -2.54
N CYS A 69 0.55 -0.82 -1.26
CA CYS A 69 0.64 0.45 -0.54
C CYS A 69 2.02 0.60 0.07
N THR A 70 2.68 1.72 -0.19
CA THR A 70 3.97 2.06 0.40
C THR A 70 3.88 3.35 1.21
N GLY A 71 4.79 3.52 2.16
CA GLY A 71 4.85 4.71 3.00
C GLY A 71 6.24 4.89 3.60
N LEU A 72 6.46 6.06 4.18
CA LEU A 72 7.69 6.39 4.88
C LEU A 72 7.59 5.91 6.34
N ALA A 73 8.56 5.11 6.79
CA ALA A 73 8.73 4.73 8.17
C ALA A 73 10.13 5.15 8.65
N ALA A 74 10.26 5.37 9.96
CA ALA A 74 11.56 5.62 10.57
C ALA A 74 12.42 4.33 10.55
N GLY A 75 13.74 4.50 10.39
CA GLY A 75 14.71 3.41 10.41
C GLY A 75 15.30 3.08 9.04
N GLU A 76 16.20 2.10 9.03
CA GLU A 76 16.99 1.71 7.86
C GLU A 76 16.55 0.38 7.25
N GLN A 77 15.50 -0.24 7.80
CA GLN A 77 14.98 -1.52 7.34
C GLN A 77 13.61 -1.37 6.71
N PHE A 78 13.31 -2.21 5.73
CA PHE A 78 11.97 -2.33 5.19
C PHE A 78 11.05 -3.02 6.20
N ARG A 79 9.91 -2.39 6.47
CA ARG A 79 8.85 -2.95 7.29
C ARG A 79 7.82 -3.59 6.37
N LEU A 80 7.67 -4.90 6.47
CA LEU A 80 6.68 -5.67 5.72
C LEU A 80 5.43 -5.80 6.59
N GLU A 81 4.49 -4.88 6.41
CA GLU A 81 3.28 -4.78 7.24
C GLU A 81 2.28 -5.86 6.85
N ARG A 82 2.06 -6.83 7.74
CA ARG A 82 1.18 -7.97 7.49
C ARG A 82 -0.27 -7.73 7.89
N LEU A 83 -0.52 -6.72 8.71
CA LEU A 83 -1.79 -6.43 9.34
C LEU A 83 -2.13 -4.94 9.22
N ALA A 84 -3.40 -4.64 8.98
CA ALA A 84 -3.94 -3.29 9.12
C ALA A 84 -5.10 -3.30 10.12
N ARG A 85 -5.11 -2.29 11.00
CA ARG A 85 -6.21 -2.04 11.94
C ARG A 85 -7.14 -0.99 11.37
N LYS A 86 -8.43 -1.15 11.66
CA LYS A 86 -9.43 -0.12 11.35
C LYS A 86 -9.10 1.15 12.12
N PRO A 87 -8.88 2.28 11.44
CA PRO A 87 -8.58 3.52 12.13
C PRO A 87 -9.80 4.11 12.84
N ASP A 88 -9.58 4.82 13.94
CA ASP A 88 -10.66 5.48 14.70
C ASP A 88 -11.42 6.50 13.84
N GLN A 89 -10.73 7.15 12.88
CA GLN A 89 -11.35 8.07 11.92
C GLN A 89 -12.41 7.41 11.04
N PHE A 90 -12.42 6.07 10.98
CA PHE A 90 -13.36 5.28 10.16
C PHE A 90 -14.25 4.38 11.03
N GLU A 91 -14.46 4.73 12.31
CA GLU A 91 -15.27 3.91 13.22
C GLU A 91 -16.71 3.67 12.69
N ASP A 92 -17.27 4.66 12.00
CA ASP A 92 -18.61 4.57 11.39
C ASP A 92 -18.66 3.72 10.12
N LEU A 93 -17.51 3.33 9.55
CA LEU A 93 -17.46 2.50 8.36
C LEU A 93 -17.59 1.02 8.72
N GLU A 94 -18.30 0.29 7.89
CA GLU A 94 -18.40 -1.15 8.02
C GLU A 94 -17.06 -1.83 7.66
N GLY A 95 -16.69 -2.82 8.43
CA GLY A 95 -15.52 -3.64 8.19
C GLY A 95 -14.89 -4.18 9.47
N PRO A 96 -14.08 -5.25 9.36
CA PRO A 96 -13.41 -5.85 10.51
C PRO A 96 -12.42 -4.89 11.18
N ALA A 97 -12.27 -5.04 12.50
CA ALA A 97 -11.30 -4.24 13.27
C ALA A 97 -9.85 -4.50 12.83
N ARG A 98 -9.55 -5.68 12.31
CA ARG A 98 -8.24 -6.09 11.82
C ARG A 98 -8.38 -6.89 10.53
N LEU A 99 -7.49 -6.63 9.59
CA LEU A 99 -7.41 -7.35 8.32
C LEU A 99 -5.94 -7.67 8.02
N THR A 100 -5.69 -8.89 7.56
CA THR A 100 -4.34 -9.33 7.18
C THR A 100 -4.13 -9.18 5.67
N GLY A 101 -2.92 -8.78 5.30
CA GLY A 101 -2.50 -8.74 3.90
C GLY A 101 -2.51 -10.12 3.26
N GLN A 102 -2.78 -10.16 1.97
CA GLN A 102 -3.04 -11.41 1.22
C GLN A 102 -1.80 -11.96 0.51
N TRP A 103 -0.63 -11.40 0.76
CA TRP A 103 0.60 -11.82 0.10
C TRP A 103 1.17 -13.10 0.71
N GLN A 104 1.96 -13.82 -0.10
CA GLN A 104 2.72 -14.97 0.37
C GLN A 104 3.98 -14.47 1.09
N TRP A 105 3.85 -14.16 2.37
CA TRP A 105 4.84 -13.43 3.16
C TRP A 105 6.23 -14.08 3.18
N ASP A 106 6.30 -15.42 3.23
CA ASP A 106 7.58 -16.14 3.18
C ASP A 106 8.31 -15.93 1.85
N LYS A 107 7.57 -15.89 0.74
CA LYS A 107 8.15 -15.60 -0.58
C LYS A 107 8.60 -14.15 -0.69
N VAL A 108 7.83 -13.22 -0.12
CA VAL A 108 8.22 -11.80 -0.07
C VAL A 108 9.50 -11.63 0.73
N MET A 109 9.58 -12.19 1.93
CA MET A 109 10.79 -12.11 2.76
C MET A 109 12.00 -12.73 2.04
N LYS A 110 11.82 -13.90 1.40
CA LYS A 110 12.89 -14.52 0.64
C LYS A 110 13.40 -13.65 -0.51
N ALA A 111 12.50 -12.91 -1.18
CA ALA A 111 12.89 -11.97 -2.23
C ALA A 111 13.76 -10.83 -1.69
N PHE A 112 13.44 -10.28 -0.52
CA PHE A 112 14.27 -9.27 0.15
C PHE A 112 15.63 -9.83 0.54
N GLN A 113 15.67 -11.04 1.11
CA GLN A 113 16.93 -11.71 1.48
C GLN A 113 17.84 -11.96 0.28
N LEU A 114 17.29 -12.44 -0.85
CA LEU A 114 18.05 -12.68 -2.08
C LEU A 114 18.66 -11.41 -2.67
N LYS A 115 18.07 -10.25 -2.39
CA LYS A 115 18.59 -8.95 -2.83
C LYS A 115 19.40 -8.24 -1.75
N GLU A 116 19.68 -8.91 -0.64
CA GLU A 116 20.42 -8.37 0.51
C GLU A 116 19.81 -7.07 1.04
N LEU A 117 18.48 -6.95 0.95
CA LEU A 117 17.71 -5.81 1.47
C LEU A 117 17.24 -6.12 2.90
N PRO A 118 17.64 -5.33 3.90
CA PRO A 118 17.22 -5.55 5.27
C PRO A 118 15.72 -5.33 5.43
N ALA A 119 15.00 -6.34 5.88
CA ALA A 119 13.56 -6.29 6.07
C ALA A 119 13.12 -7.12 7.28
N TYR A 120 12.01 -6.76 7.88
CA TYR A 120 11.38 -7.53 8.94
C TYR A 120 9.85 -7.48 8.84
N PHE A 121 9.19 -8.50 9.38
CA PHE A 121 7.73 -8.50 9.47
C PHE A 121 7.24 -7.58 10.58
N SER A 122 6.21 -6.82 10.30
CA SER A 122 5.54 -5.95 11.25
C SER A 122 4.03 -6.20 11.22
N ASP A 123 3.42 -6.20 12.40
CA ASP A 123 1.98 -6.24 12.58
C ASP A 123 1.44 -4.94 13.20
N ASP A 124 2.23 -3.87 13.10
CA ASP A 124 1.89 -2.52 13.58
C ASP A 124 2.34 -1.47 12.56
N ALA A 125 1.42 -1.08 11.70
CA ALA A 125 1.67 -0.05 10.69
C ALA A 125 1.61 1.39 11.25
N GLY A 126 1.41 1.58 12.56
CA GLY A 126 1.61 2.84 13.27
C GLY A 126 0.40 3.75 13.43
N GLN A 127 -0.80 3.33 13.06
CA GLN A 127 -2.06 4.10 13.22
C GLN A 127 -2.08 5.47 12.51
N TYR A 128 -1.31 5.63 11.45
CA TYR A 128 -1.29 6.82 10.60
C TYR A 128 -2.03 6.60 9.28
N VAL A 129 -1.96 7.58 8.39
CA VAL A 129 -2.61 7.52 7.08
C VAL A 129 -2.18 6.29 6.27
N CYS A 130 -0.95 5.83 6.41
CA CYS A 130 -0.48 4.61 5.75
C CYS A 130 -1.29 3.37 6.17
N GLU A 131 -1.55 3.20 7.47
CA GLU A 131 -2.36 2.08 7.96
C GLU A 131 -3.83 2.21 7.53
N SER A 132 -4.38 3.43 7.56
CA SER A 132 -5.74 3.67 7.09
C SER A 132 -5.93 3.36 5.60
N THR A 133 -4.93 3.68 4.79
CA THR A 133 -4.90 3.34 3.37
C THR A 133 -4.83 1.83 3.17
N TYR A 134 -3.97 1.15 3.92
CA TYR A 134 -3.83 -0.30 3.89
C TYR A 134 -5.13 -1.00 4.35
N TRP A 135 -5.72 -0.55 5.45
CA TRP A 135 -7.01 -1.08 5.89
C TRP A 135 -8.11 -0.85 4.85
N THR A 136 -8.15 0.31 4.21
CA THR A 136 -9.12 0.62 3.15
C THR A 136 -8.99 -0.35 1.98
N LEU A 137 -7.77 -0.62 1.53
CA LEU A 137 -7.50 -1.59 0.47
C LEU A 137 -7.99 -3.00 0.85
N LEU A 138 -7.59 -3.46 2.02
CA LEU A 138 -7.97 -4.79 2.51
C LEU A 138 -9.47 -4.92 2.75
N ASN A 139 -10.12 -3.87 3.26
CA ASN A 139 -11.56 -3.84 3.45
C ASN A 139 -12.33 -3.85 2.12
N PHE A 140 -11.84 -3.15 1.11
CA PHE A 140 -12.39 -3.19 -0.24
C PHE A 140 -12.33 -4.61 -0.81
N SER A 141 -11.20 -5.27 -0.71
CA SER A 141 -11.02 -6.67 -1.13
C SER A 141 -11.91 -7.62 -0.33
N TYR A 142 -11.98 -7.46 0.98
CA TYR A 142 -12.83 -8.26 1.87
C TYR A 142 -14.31 -8.16 1.51
N ARG A 143 -14.81 -6.94 1.28
CA ARG A 143 -16.24 -6.70 0.96
C ARG A 143 -16.61 -7.12 -0.45
N SER A 144 -15.72 -6.95 -1.42
CA SER A 144 -15.95 -7.36 -2.81
C SER A 144 -15.79 -8.86 -3.04
N GLY A 145 -15.14 -9.57 -2.10
CA GLY A 145 -14.81 -10.98 -2.24
C GLY A 145 -13.73 -11.26 -3.29
N SER A 146 -13.05 -10.23 -3.78
CA SER A 146 -11.99 -10.33 -4.79
C SER A 146 -10.63 -10.02 -4.18
N PRO A 147 -9.66 -10.95 -4.23
CA PRO A 147 -8.30 -10.68 -3.80
C PRO A 147 -7.64 -9.65 -4.73
N ILE A 148 -6.85 -8.74 -4.14
CA ILE A 148 -6.13 -7.69 -4.86
C ILE A 148 -4.66 -7.69 -4.44
#